data_b094301099e5f48a4bc61ef02b180232
#
_entry.id   b094301099e5f48a4bc61ef02b180232
#
_cell.length_a   1.000
_cell.length_b   1.000
_cell.length_c   1.000
_cell.angle_alpha   90.00
_cell.angle_beta   90.00
_cell.angle_gamma   90.00
#
_symmetry.space_group_name_H-M   'P 1'
#
loop_
_entity.id
_entity.type
_entity.pdbx_description
1 polymer ?
#
loop_
_entity_poly.entity_id
_entity_poly.type
_entity_poly.pdbx_seq_one_letter_code
_entity_poly.pdbx_strand_id
1 'polypeptide(L)'
;ISGGAATGKTTAIKQLGRFHELRTHARFPGDESRIPVVYVTAPPKGSPRKLAMEFARFLGLPLLNPRMNVTDISDAVCQVLIDARTDIVVVDEIHNLNLDTRAGEELSDHLKYFTEHLPATFVYAGIDVERSGLFTGTRGRQLAGRCGVIHTSAFPDAKEWRQLIAAMEGTLRLHRHEPGTLLAQARYLHRRTGGMIGSLAHLIRASAIQAMLDGTEHITRDGMDGVLIDYAAHTAAARTAS
;
A
#
# COMPACT_ATOMS: atom_id res chain seq x y z
N ILE A 1 2.91 -5.54 6.51
CA ILE A 1 3.82 -4.53 5.94
C ILE A 1 3.68 -3.25 6.74
N SER A 2 4.74 -2.82 7.39
CA SER A 2 4.75 -1.69 8.31
C SER A 2 5.76 -0.62 7.87
N GLY A 3 5.42 0.66 8.04
CA GLY A 3 6.36 1.75 7.75
C GLY A 3 5.68 3.11 7.62
N GLY A 4 6.47 4.17 7.57
CA GLY A 4 6.01 5.55 7.50
C GLY A 4 5.22 5.88 6.22
N ALA A 5 4.65 7.08 6.16
CA ALA A 5 4.03 7.61 4.95
C ALA A 5 5.07 7.71 3.81
N ALA A 6 4.60 7.68 2.57
CA ALA A 6 5.42 7.81 1.35
C ALA A 6 6.55 6.77 1.17
N THR A 7 6.57 5.66 1.94
CA THR A 7 7.54 4.55 1.77
C THR A 7 7.18 3.56 0.67
N GLY A 8 6.07 3.77 -0.04
CA GLY A 8 5.67 2.95 -1.18
C GLY A 8 4.84 1.70 -0.86
N LYS A 9 4.39 1.49 0.38
CA LYS A 9 3.59 0.32 0.81
C LYS A 9 2.43 0.01 -0.13
N THR A 10 1.49 0.94 -0.25
CA THR A 10 0.29 0.79 -1.08
C THR A 10 0.63 0.45 -2.54
N THR A 11 1.67 1.09 -3.10
CA THR A 11 2.13 0.79 -4.46
C THR A 11 2.66 -0.63 -4.55
N ALA A 12 3.50 -1.05 -3.61
CA ALA A 12 4.09 -2.39 -3.61
C ALA A 12 3.02 -3.50 -3.49
N ILE A 13 2.06 -3.34 -2.58
CA ILE A 13 0.99 -4.34 -2.40
C ILE A 13 0.03 -4.39 -3.59
N LYS A 14 -0.28 -3.25 -4.22
CA LYS A 14 -1.08 -3.23 -5.45
C LYS A 14 -0.37 -3.91 -6.62
N GLN A 15 0.95 -3.72 -6.75
CA GLN A 15 1.75 -4.41 -7.76
C GLN A 15 1.85 -5.92 -7.47
N LEU A 16 2.00 -6.32 -6.21
CA LEU A 16 1.94 -7.72 -5.79
C LEU A 16 0.61 -8.35 -6.22
N GLY A 17 -0.51 -7.70 -5.89
CA GLY A 17 -1.85 -8.15 -6.27
C GLY A 17 -1.99 -8.32 -7.78
N ARG A 18 -1.65 -7.26 -8.53
CA ARG A 18 -1.70 -7.30 -10.00
C ARG A 18 -0.84 -8.42 -10.60
N PHE A 19 0.37 -8.60 -10.09
CA PHE A 19 1.27 -9.66 -10.54
C PHE A 19 0.66 -11.04 -10.28
N HIS A 20 0.08 -11.23 -9.08
CA HIS A 20 -0.57 -12.49 -8.73
C HIS A 20 -1.79 -12.76 -9.61
N GLU A 21 -2.64 -11.77 -9.85
CA GLU A 21 -3.79 -11.87 -10.77
C GLU A 21 -3.36 -12.30 -12.17
N LEU A 22 -2.42 -11.59 -12.77
CA LEU A 22 -1.93 -11.90 -14.12
C LEU A 22 -1.38 -13.32 -14.20
N ARG A 23 -0.65 -13.74 -13.19
CA ARG A 23 -0.07 -15.08 -13.11
C ARG A 23 -1.14 -16.16 -12.93
N THR A 24 -2.15 -15.88 -12.12
CA THR A 24 -3.27 -16.80 -11.89
C THR A 24 -4.16 -16.94 -13.14
N HIS A 25 -4.48 -15.84 -13.80
CA HIS A 25 -5.22 -15.89 -15.07
C HIS A 25 -4.44 -16.65 -16.16
N ALA A 26 -3.12 -16.49 -16.24
CA ALA A 26 -2.31 -17.27 -17.17
C ALA A 26 -2.31 -18.77 -16.85
N ARG A 27 -2.43 -19.15 -15.57
CA ARG A 27 -2.49 -20.55 -15.13
C ARG A 27 -3.87 -21.19 -15.32
N PHE A 28 -4.94 -20.41 -15.25
CA PHE A 28 -6.33 -20.85 -15.32
C PHE A 28 -7.10 -20.02 -16.37
N PRO A 29 -6.76 -20.14 -17.66
CA PRO A 29 -7.40 -19.37 -18.71
C PRO A 29 -8.87 -19.74 -18.82
N GLY A 30 -9.75 -18.74 -18.89
CA GLY A 30 -11.20 -18.93 -19.01
C GLY A 30 -11.95 -19.14 -17.69
N ASP A 31 -11.27 -19.14 -16.55
CA ASP A 31 -11.93 -19.16 -15.23
C ASP A 31 -12.28 -17.73 -14.77
N GLU A 32 -13.35 -17.17 -15.34
CA GLU A 32 -13.83 -15.81 -15.05
C GLU A 32 -14.48 -15.68 -13.67
N SER A 33 -14.80 -16.80 -13.02
CA SER A 33 -15.39 -16.81 -11.67
C SER A 33 -14.36 -16.57 -10.57
N ARG A 34 -13.05 -16.64 -10.89
CA ARG A 34 -11.98 -16.56 -9.93
C ARG A 34 -11.64 -15.10 -9.60
N ILE A 35 -11.55 -14.79 -8.31
CA ILE A 35 -11.07 -13.50 -7.77
C ILE A 35 -9.80 -13.78 -6.95
N PRO A 36 -8.61 -13.86 -7.60
CA PRO A 36 -7.39 -14.30 -6.92
C PRO A 36 -6.94 -13.35 -5.81
N VAL A 37 -7.24 -12.05 -5.96
CA VAL A 37 -6.79 -11.01 -5.02
C VAL A 37 -7.95 -10.11 -4.63
N VAL A 38 -8.12 -9.95 -3.34
CA VAL A 38 -9.06 -8.97 -2.76
C VAL A 38 -8.27 -7.85 -2.11
N TYR A 39 -8.62 -6.61 -2.41
CA TYR A 39 -7.99 -5.43 -1.84
C TYR A 39 -9.05 -4.53 -1.20
N VAL A 40 -8.95 -4.36 0.11
CA VAL A 40 -9.80 -3.44 0.86
C VAL A 40 -8.96 -2.44 1.63
N THR A 41 -9.49 -1.24 1.79
CA THR A 41 -8.89 -0.21 2.64
C THR A 41 -9.65 -0.18 3.96
N ALA A 42 -8.93 -0.26 5.07
CA ALA A 42 -9.53 -0.19 6.39
C ALA A 42 -10.23 1.16 6.59
N PRO A 43 -11.54 1.18 6.91
CA PRO A 43 -12.28 2.42 7.06
C PRO A 43 -11.83 3.20 8.29
N PRO A 44 -11.75 4.54 8.23
CA PRO A 44 -11.46 5.37 9.40
C PRO A 44 -12.47 5.12 10.52
N LYS A 45 -11.98 4.99 11.75
CA LYS A 45 -12.82 4.61 12.91
C LYS A 45 -13.67 3.37 12.61
N GLY A 46 -13.00 2.34 12.06
CA GLY A 46 -13.64 1.10 11.63
C GLY A 46 -14.32 0.38 12.79
N SER A 47 -15.36 -0.37 12.45
CA SER A 47 -15.97 -1.38 13.31
C SER A 47 -16.00 -2.71 12.53
N PRO A 48 -16.20 -3.86 13.19
CA PRO A 48 -16.35 -5.14 12.51
C PRO A 48 -17.33 -5.08 11.34
N ARG A 49 -18.50 -4.45 11.57
CA ARG A 49 -19.51 -4.28 10.53
C ARG A 49 -19.03 -3.42 9.36
N LYS A 50 -18.34 -2.30 9.62
CA LYS A 50 -17.81 -1.44 8.55
C LYS A 50 -16.78 -2.17 7.72
N LEU A 51 -15.90 -2.93 8.35
CA LEU A 51 -14.89 -3.73 7.63
C LEU A 51 -15.56 -4.82 6.77
N ALA A 52 -16.50 -5.57 7.32
CA ALA A 52 -17.26 -6.57 6.56
C ALA A 52 -17.99 -5.95 5.36
N MET A 53 -18.51 -4.73 5.52
CA MET A 53 -19.14 -3.98 4.44
C MET A 53 -18.15 -3.54 3.34
N GLU A 54 -16.88 -3.24 3.68
CA GLU A 54 -15.87 -2.95 2.64
C GLU A 54 -15.59 -4.20 1.79
N PHE A 55 -15.51 -5.38 2.39
CA PHE A 55 -15.41 -6.64 1.64
C PHE A 55 -16.64 -6.87 0.75
N ALA A 56 -17.84 -6.69 1.31
CA ALA A 56 -19.09 -6.85 0.56
C ALA A 56 -19.16 -5.87 -0.63
N ARG A 57 -18.71 -4.62 -0.44
CA ARG A 57 -18.64 -3.61 -1.50
C ARG A 57 -17.65 -3.99 -2.59
N PHE A 58 -16.46 -4.48 -2.21
CA PHE A 58 -15.47 -4.96 -3.16
C PHE A 58 -16.03 -6.07 -4.06
N LEU A 59 -16.78 -7.00 -3.46
CA LEU A 59 -17.41 -8.13 -4.17
C LEU A 59 -18.67 -7.74 -4.97
N GLY A 60 -19.09 -6.46 -4.93
CA GLY A 60 -20.33 -6.03 -5.59
C GLY A 60 -21.59 -6.69 -5.00
N LEU A 61 -21.50 -7.21 -3.77
CA LEU A 61 -22.67 -7.80 -3.12
C LEU A 61 -23.74 -6.72 -2.94
N PRO A 62 -25.02 -7.04 -3.27
CA PRO A 62 -26.11 -6.07 -3.11
C PRO A 62 -26.13 -5.60 -1.67
N LEU A 63 -26.38 -4.30 -1.48
CA LEU A 63 -26.45 -3.68 -0.14
C LEU A 63 -27.32 -4.56 0.73
N LEU A 64 -26.63 -5.29 1.58
CA LEU A 64 -27.20 -6.30 2.44
C LEU A 64 -28.26 -5.62 3.30
N ASN A 65 -29.36 -6.28 3.55
CA ASN A 65 -30.46 -5.78 4.37
C ASN A 65 -29.88 -5.09 5.62
N PRO A 66 -30.30 -3.84 5.95
CA PRO A 66 -29.82 -3.15 7.14
C PRO A 66 -29.97 -3.94 8.45
N ARG A 67 -30.83 -4.95 8.45
CA ARG A 67 -31.09 -5.84 9.58
C ARG A 67 -30.08 -7.00 9.70
N MET A 68 -29.25 -7.27 8.68
CA MET A 68 -28.22 -8.32 8.80
C MET A 68 -27.22 -7.96 9.91
N ASN A 69 -26.91 -8.90 10.76
CA ASN A 69 -25.87 -8.73 11.76
C ASN A 69 -24.46 -8.85 11.10
N VAL A 70 -23.41 -8.55 11.86
CA VAL A 70 -22.05 -8.58 11.33
C VAL A 70 -21.61 -10.00 10.94
N THR A 71 -22.07 -11.00 11.64
CA THR A 71 -21.74 -12.41 11.37
C THR A 71 -22.33 -12.86 10.04
N ASP A 72 -23.62 -12.58 9.79
CA ASP A 72 -24.28 -12.92 8.52
C ASP A 72 -23.56 -12.29 7.32
N ILE A 73 -23.14 -11.02 7.47
CA ILE A 73 -22.38 -10.31 6.41
C ILE A 73 -21.04 -11.01 6.17
N SER A 74 -20.35 -11.37 7.24
CA SER A 74 -19.02 -11.98 7.15
C SER A 74 -19.08 -13.39 6.58
N ASP A 75 -20.10 -14.16 6.95
CA ASP A 75 -20.33 -15.50 6.41
C ASP A 75 -20.61 -15.43 4.91
N ALA A 76 -21.47 -14.50 4.48
CA ALA A 76 -21.75 -14.29 3.07
C ALA A 76 -20.48 -13.87 2.29
N VAL A 77 -19.67 -12.98 2.85
CA VAL A 77 -18.38 -12.56 2.26
C VAL A 77 -17.44 -13.76 2.17
N CYS A 78 -17.27 -14.53 3.25
CA CYS A 78 -16.40 -15.71 3.26
C CYS A 78 -16.84 -16.72 2.23
N GLN A 79 -18.13 -17.02 2.12
CA GLN A 79 -18.64 -17.97 1.15
C GLN A 79 -18.30 -17.55 -0.31
N VAL A 80 -18.54 -16.28 -0.65
CA VAL A 80 -18.21 -15.77 -1.98
C VAL A 80 -16.71 -15.83 -2.27
N LEU A 81 -15.85 -15.48 -1.27
CA LEU A 81 -14.40 -15.54 -1.44
C LEU A 81 -13.87 -16.97 -1.58
N ILE A 82 -14.48 -17.92 -0.89
CA ILE A 82 -14.17 -19.35 -1.05
C ILE A 82 -14.57 -19.83 -2.44
N ASP A 83 -15.78 -19.53 -2.88
CA ASP A 83 -16.29 -19.92 -4.20
C ASP A 83 -15.46 -19.28 -5.33
N ALA A 84 -15.05 -18.03 -5.13
CA ALA A 84 -14.14 -17.31 -6.03
C ALA A 84 -12.67 -17.75 -5.94
N ARG A 85 -12.34 -18.70 -5.07
CA ARG A 85 -10.98 -19.23 -4.90
C ARG A 85 -9.94 -18.14 -4.69
N THR A 86 -10.21 -17.24 -3.74
CA THR A 86 -9.32 -16.13 -3.40
C THR A 86 -8.04 -16.65 -2.74
N ASP A 87 -6.90 -16.22 -3.27
CA ASP A 87 -5.56 -16.61 -2.80
C ASP A 87 -4.97 -15.57 -1.83
N ILE A 88 -5.22 -14.28 -2.08
CA ILE A 88 -4.63 -13.17 -1.32
C ILE A 88 -5.72 -12.19 -0.91
N VAL A 89 -5.74 -11.84 0.37
CA VAL A 89 -6.58 -10.78 0.93
C VAL A 89 -5.68 -9.67 1.47
N VAL A 90 -5.80 -8.48 0.91
CA VAL A 90 -5.07 -7.29 1.34
C VAL A 90 -5.99 -6.38 2.14
N VAL A 91 -5.55 -6.00 3.34
CA VAL A 91 -6.19 -4.96 4.16
C VAL A 91 -5.17 -3.83 4.34
N ASP A 92 -5.35 -2.77 3.55
CA ASP A 92 -4.48 -1.59 3.60
C ASP A 92 -5.00 -0.57 4.61
N GLU A 93 -4.12 0.33 5.07
CA GLU A 93 -4.39 1.38 6.06
C GLU A 93 -4.92 0.81 7.40
N ILE A 94 -4.40 -0.35 7.83
CA ILE A 94 -4.89 -1.05 9.03
C ILE A 94 -4.83 -0.18 10.30
N HIS A 95 -3.94 0.81 10.35
CA HIS A 95 -3.83 1.76 11.46
C HIS A 95 -5.07 2.66 11.64
N ASN A 96 -5.96 2.73 10.64
CA ASN A 96 -7.25 3.42 10.75
C ASN A 96 -8.20 2.73 11.73
N LEU A 97 -7.93 1.49 12.11
CA LEU A 97 -8.84 0.66 12.89
C LEU A 97 -8.74 0.91 14.40
N ASN A 98 -7.72 1.64 14.89
CA ASN A 98 -7.50 1.96 16.31
C ASN A 98 -7.73 0.74 17.24
N LEU A 99 -6.92 -0.30 17.04
CA LEU A 99 -7.09 -1.61 17.66
C LEU A 99 -6.75 -1.65 19.17
N ASP A 100 -6.19 -0.58 19.74
CA ASP A 100 -5.87 -0.46 21.18
C ASP A 100 -7.09 -0.14 22.06
N THR A 101 -8.28 -0.01 21.47
CA THR A 101 -9.52 0.25 22.20
C THR A 101 -10.36 -1.03 22.31
N ARG A 102 -11.35 -1.05 23.23
CA ARG A 102 -12.29 -2.17 23.36
C ARG A 102 -13.00 -2.47 22.02
N ALA A 103 -13.39 -1.43 21.28
CA ALA A 103 -13.93 -1.60 19.92
C ALA A 103 -12.89 -2.16 18.95
N GLY A 104 -11.61 -1.90 19.18
CA GLY A 104 -10.49 -2.45 18.44
C GLY A 104 -10.23 -3.91 18.71
N GLU A 105 -10.46 -4.39 19.95
CA GLU A 105 -10.38 -5.81 20.27
C GLU A 105 -11.44 -6.61 19.50
N GLU A 106 -12.68 -6.11 19.43
CA GLU A 106 -13.75 -6.73 18.64
C GLU A 106 -13.38 -6.79 17.15
N LEU A 107 -12.67 -5.77 16.65
CA LEU A 107 -12.25 -5.71 15.27
C LEU A 107 -11.06 -6.65 15.00
N SER A 108 -10.11 -6.76 15.93
CA SER A 108 -9.02 -7.74 15.86
C SER A 108 -9.58 -9.18 15.83
N ASP A 109 -10.59 -9.44 16.64
CA ASP A 109 -11.31 -10.71 16.63
C ASP A 109 -11.98 -11.00 15.30
N HIS A 110 -12.51 -9.96 14.67
CA HIS A 110 -13.16 -10.07 13.38
C HIS A 110 -12.17 -10.31 12.22
N LEU A 111 -11.01 -9.66 12.26
CA LEU A 111 -9.91 -9.96 11.32
C LEU A 111 -9.44 -11.41 11.47
N LYS A 112 -9.34 -11.89 12.72
CA LYS A 112 -9.02 -13.28 13.00
C LYS A 112 -10.09 -14.22 12.43
N TYR A 113 -11.36 -13.87 12.58
CA TYR A 113 -12.47 -14.66 12.01
C TYR A 113 -12.24 -14.89 10.52
N PHE A 114 -11.96 -13.85 9.74
CA PHE A 114 -11.66 -13.99 8.31
C PHE A 114 -10.44 -14.88 8.05
N THR A 115 -9.35 -14.72 8.83
CA THR A 115 -8.14 -15.54 8.63
C THR A 115 -8.34 -17.02 8.96
N GLU A 116 -9.32 -17.37 9.80
CA GLU A 116 -9.64 -18.74 10.17
C GLU A 116 -10.63 -19.40 9.19
N HIS A 117 -11.47 -18.61 8.53
CA HIS A 117 -12.51 -19.12 7.62
C HIS A 117 -12.11 -19.07 6.13
N LEU A 118 -11.08 -18.29 5.77
CA LEU A 118 -10.63 -18.18 4.40
C LEU A 118 -9.28 -18.89 4.20
N PRO A 119 -9.17 -19.80 3.23
CA PRO A 119 -7.92 -20.45 2.87
C PRO A 119 -7.04 -19.51 2.03
N ALA A 120 -6.81 -18.28 2.49
CA ALA A 120 -6.11 -17.23 1.78
C ALA A 120 -4.94 -16.67 2.61
N THR A 121 -3.96 -16.08 1.93
CA THR A 121 -2.88 -15.34 2.58
C THR A 121 -3.32 -13.91 2.86
N PHE A 122 -3.27 -13.49 4.12
CA PHE A 122 -3.61 -12.12 4.51
C PHE A 122 -2.38 -11.22 4.51
N VAL A 123 -2.52 -10.05 3.91
CA VAL A 123 -1.50 -8.99 3.88
C VAL A 123 -2.07 -7.75 4.56
N TYR A 124 -1.60 -7.45 5.75
CA TYR A 124 -1.94 -6.23 6.47
C TYR A 124 -0.90 -5.16 6.19
N ALA A 125 -1.33 -3.96 5.80
CA ALA A 125 -0.43 -2.85 5.55
C ALA A 125 -0.89 -1.58 6.25
N GLY A 126 0.06 -0.79 6.74
CA GLY A 126 -0.24 0.45 7.44
C GLY A 126 0.98 1.15 8.00
N ILE A 127 0.73 2.23 8.73
CA ILE A 127 1.74 2.94 9.49
C ILE A 127 1.86 2.28 10.86
N ASP A 128 3.09 1.99 11.29
CA ASP A 128 3.41 1.42 12.61
C ASP A 128 2.44 0.28 13.02
N VAL A 129 2.26 -0.70 12.11
CA VAL A 129 1.29 -1.81 12.27
C VAL A 129 1.51 -2.54 13.60
N GLU A 130 2.75 -2.66 14.05
CA GLU A 130 3.11 -3.30 15.32
C GLU A 130 2.55 -2.55 16.54
N ARG A 131 2.35 -1.23 16.39
CA ARG A 131 1.84 -0.36 17.44
C ARG A 131 0.34 -0.09 17.31
N SER A 132 -0.30 -0.60 16.25
CA SER A 132 -1.73 -0.38 16.01
C SER A 132 -2.65 -1.19 16.94
N GLY A 133 -2.09 -2.04 17.80
CA GLY A 133 -2.85 -2.95 18.67
C GLY A 133 -3.19 -4.30 18.00
N LEU A 134 -2.86 -4.51 16.73
CA LEU A 134 -3.16 -5.75 16.00
C LEU A 134 -2.57 -6.99 16.68
N PHE A 135 -1.41 -6.85 17.33
CA PHE A 135 -0.67 -7.93 17.97
C PHE A 135 -0.79 -7.92 19.50
N THR A 136 -1.67 -7.10 20.08
CA THR A 136 -1.87 -6.98 21.53
C THR A 136 -2.88 -8.01 22.05
N GLY A 137 -2.90 -8.21 23.37
CA GLY A 137 -3.76 -9.18 24.01
C GLY A 137 -3.44 -10.65 23.65
N THR A 138 -4.23 -11.58 24.14
CA THR A 138 -4.00 -13.02 23.92
C THR A 138 -4.19 -13.42 22.46
N ARG A 139 -5.21 -12.90 21.81
CA ARG A 139 -5.54 -13.18 20.40
C ARG A 139 -4.57 -12.51 19.43
N GLY A 140 -4.16 -11.28 19.72
CA GLY A 140 -3.14 -10.59 18.94
C GLY A 140 -1.80 -11.32 18.96
N ARG A 141 -1.39 -11.90 20.09
CA ARG A 141 -0.18 -12.74 20.17
C ARG A 141 -0.29 -14.02 19.32
N GLN A 142 -1.48 -14.61 19.21
CA GLN A 142 -1.69 -15.76 18.32
C GLN A 142 -1.56 -15.38 16.86
N LEU A 143 -2.08 -14.21 16.48
CA LEU A 143 -1.92 -13.67 15.13
C LEU A 143 -0.44 -13.34 14.86
N ALA A 144 0.25 -12.70 15.79
CA ALA A 144 1.68 -12.39 15.67
C ALA A 144 2.54 -13.62 15.38
N GLY A 145 2.24 -14.76 16.00
CA GLY A 145 2.94 -16.03 15.76
C GLY A 145 2.76 -16.61 14.35
N ARG A 146 1.83 -16.06 13.57
CA ARG A 146 1.53 -16.49 12.19
C ARG A 146 1.92 -15.45 11.15
N CYS A 147 2.37 -14.27 11.55
CA CYS A 147 2.68 -13.15 10.66
C CYS A 147 4.19 -12.95 10.55
N GLY A 148 4.68 -12.78 9.32
CA GLY A 148 5.98 -12.18 9.04
C GLY A 148 5.84 -10.66 8.91
N VAL A 149 6.77 -9.89 9.48
CA VAL A 149 6.76 -8.43 9.37
C VAL A 149 7.76 -7.98 8.33
N ILE A 150 7.28 -7.15 7.39
CA ILE A 150 8.11 -6.50 6.38
C ILE A 150 8.09 -5.00 6.67
N HIS A 151 9.26 -4.44 7.01
CA HIS A 151 9.40 -3.02 7.24
C HIS A 151 9.74 -2.27 5.96
N THR A 152 9.08 -1.13 5.75
CA THR A 152 9.40 -0.17 4.70
C THR A 152 9.90 1.13 5.33
N SER A 153 10.98 1.68 4.78
CA SER A 153 11.63 2.89 5.27
C SER A 153 12.12 3.75 4.11
N ALA A 154 12.70 4.91 4.42
CA ALA A 154 13.46 5.68 3.45
C ALA A 154 14.61 4.84 2.88
N PHE A 155 14.89 5.00 1.59
CA PHE A 155 16.06 4.42 0.95
C PHE A 155 17.34 5.09 1.47
N PRO A 156 18.39 4.34 1.83
CA PRO A 156 19.69 4.94 2.10
C PRO A 156 20.30 5.51 0.80
N ASP A 157 21.19 6.51 0.90
CA ASP A 157 21.97 7.01 -0.25
C ASP A 157 23.02 5.98 -0.66
N ALA A 158 22.56 4.90 -1.27
CA ALA A 158 23.32 3.73 -1.64
C ALA A 158 22.97 3.25 -3.07
N LYS A 159 23.40 2.04 -3.40
CA LYS A 159 23.21 1.44 -4.73
C LYS A 159 21.71 1.32 -5.08
N GLU A 160 20.89 0.90 -4.14
CA GLU A 160 19.45 0.68 -4.32
C GLU A 160 18.75 1.98 -4.68
N TRP A 161 19.11 3.10 -4.04
CA TRP A 161 18.59 4.43 -4.38
C TRP A 161 18.90 4.82 -5.82
N ARG A 162 20.14 4.61 -6.25
CA ARG A 162 20.58 4.88 -7.62
C ARG A 162 19.85 4.02 -8.64
N GLN A 163 19.64 2.74 -8.33
CA GLN A 163 18.86 1.84 -9.17
C GLN A 163 17.40 2.28 -9.28
N LEU A 164 16.80 2.73 -8.19
CA LEU A 164 15.44 3.27 -8.19
C LEU A 164 15.33 4.51 -9.09
N ILE A 165 16.26 5.47 -8.97
CA ILE A 165 16.28 6.66 -9.84
C ILE A 165 16.41 6.25 -11.30
N ALA A 166 17.35 5.38 -11.63
CA ALA A 166 17.56 4.92 -13.01
C ALA A 166 16.30 4.23 -13.57
N ALA A 167 15.62 3.41 -12.78
CA ALA A 167 14.37 2.77 -13.17
C ALA A 167 13.25 3.79 -13.43
N MET A 168 13.09 4.80 -12.56
CA MET A 168 12.10 5.86 -12.75
C MET A 168 12.42 6.74 -13.95
N GLU A 169 13.69 7.13 -14.11
CA GLU A 169 14.16 7.91 -15.25
C GLU A 169 13.91 7.19 -16.58
N GLY A 170 14.15 5.89 -16.63
CA GLY A 170 13.89 5.05 -17.80
C GLY A 170 12.42 4.97 -18.22
N THR A 171 11.47 5.36 -17.37
CA THR A 171 10.05 5.46 -17.71
C THR A 171 9.64 6.80 -18.31
N LEU A 172 10.48 7.82 -18.21
CA LEU A 172 10.20 9.16 -18.77
C LEU A 172 10.08 9.10 -20.29
N ARG A 173 9.19 9.92 -20.83
CA ARG A 173 8.94 10.05 -22.26
C ARG A 173 9.04 11.52 -22.69
N LEU A 174 10.11 12.18 -22.24
CA LEU A 174 10.44 13.55 -22.60
C LEU A 174 11.44 13.54 -23.77
N HIS A 175 11.16 14.28 -24.81
CA HIS A 175 11.92 14.22 -26.08
C HIS A 175 13.37 14.70 -26.00
N ARG A 176 13.65 15.61 -25.05
CA ARG A 176 14.98 16.23 -24.88
C ARG A 176 15.67 15.83 -23.58
N HIS A 177 15.06 14.90 -22.82
CA HIS A 177 15.64 14.44 -21.57
C HIS A 177 16.67 13.34 -21.84
N GLU A 178 17.91 13.59 -21.47
CA GLU A 178 18.99 12.62 -21.64
C GLU A 178 19.01 11.59 -20.50
N PRO A 179 19.05 10.29 -20.82
CA PRO A 179 19.19 9.24 -19.81
C PRO A 179 20.44 9.44 -18.95
N GLY A 180 20.29 9.26 -17.63
CA GLY A 180 21.36 9.46 -16.66
C GLY A 180 21.41 10.86 -16.03
N THR A 181 20.62 11.80 -16.53
CA THR A 181 20.55 13.17 -15.98
C THR A 181 20.08 13.17 -14.51
N LEU A 182 19.03 12.42 -14.19
CA LEU A 182 18.54 12.28 -12.81
C LEU A 182 19.49 11.43 -11.97
N LEU A 183 20.05 10.37 -12.55
CA LEU A 183 21.02 9.52 -11.87
C LEU A 183 22.27 10.31 -11.45
N ALA A 184 22.76 11.22 -12.28
CA ALA A 184 23.88 12.12 -11.95
C ALA A 184 23.56 13.02 -10.73
N GLN A 185 22.29 13.28 -10.46
CA GLN A 185 21.81 14.09 -9.36
C GLN A 185 21.33 13.26 -8.15
N ALA A 186 21.66 11.98 -8.07
CA ALA A 186 21.15 11.05 -7.07
C ALA A 186 21.27 11.56 -5.63
N ARG A 187 22.41 12.15 -5.26
CA ARG A 187 22.64 12.73 -3.92
C ARG A 187 21.76 13.95 -3.65
N TYR A 188 21.54 14.79 -4.65
CA TYR A 188 20.63 15.92 -4.55
C TYR A 188 19.19 15.43 -4.34
N LEU A 189 18.74 14.49 -5.15
CA LEU A 189 17.42 13.88 -5.05
C LEU A 189 17.21 13.22 -3.68
N HIS A 190 18.22 12.52 -3.16
CA HIS A 190 18.17 11.92 -1.83
C HIS A 190 17.95 12.98 -0.74
N ARG A 191 18.77 14.03 -0.72
CA ARG A 191 18.63 15.12 0.27
C ARG A 191 17.28 15.83 0.16
N ARG A 192 16.80 16.04 -1.07
CA ARG A 192 15.57 16.76 -1.34
C ARG A 192 14.33 15.97 -0.88
N THR A 193 14.36 14.64 -1.01
CA THR A 193 13.22 13.74 -0.73
C THR A 193 13.36 12.97 0.57
N GLY A 194 14.51 13.09 1.27
CA GLY A 194 14.82 12.28 2.45
C GLY A 194 14.86 10.78 2.16
N GLY A 195 15.16 10.37 0.91
CA GLY A 195 15.15 8.96 0.51
C GLY A 195 13.75 8.34 0.38
N MET A 196 12.69 9.14 0.45
CA MET A 196 11.30 8.65 0.38
C MET A 196 10.90 8.42 -1.07
N ILE A 197 10.53 7.19 -1.42
CA ILE A 197 10.15 6.82 -2.80
C ILE A 197 8.91 7.58 -3.29
N GLY A 198 7.92 7.83 -2.43
CA GLY A 198 6.73 8.60 -2.78
C GLY A 198 7.06 10.04 -3.14
N SER A 199 7.92 10.69 -2.34
CA SER A 199 8.40 12.05 -2.55
C SER A 199 9.28 12.16 -3.81
N LEU A 200 10.11 11.14 -4.08
CA LEU A 200 10.89 11.06 -5.31
C LEU A 200 9.98 10.97 -6.54
N ALA A 201 8.99 10.08 -6.50
CA ALA A 201 8.04 9.93 -7.59
C ALA A 201 7.21 11.21 -7.83
N HIS A 202 6.82 11.90 -6.75
CA HIS A 202 6.15 13.20 -6.84
C HIS A 202 7.05 14.24 -7.52
N LEU A 203 8.28 14.40 -7.04
CA LEU A 203 9.25 15.36 -7.57
C LEU A 203 9.51 15.14 -9.06
N ILE A 204 9.83 13.91 -9.46
CA ILE A 204 10.10 13.57 -10.87
C ILE A 204 8.86 13.83 -11.73
N ARG A 205 7.68 13.41 -11.29
CA ARG A 205 6.43 13.61 -12.04
C ARG A 205 6.08 15.08 -12.20
N ALA A 206 6.14 15.86 -11.13
CA ALA A 206 5.84 17.28 -11.17
C ALA A 206 6.82 18.04 -12.08
N SER A 207 8.12 17.72 -12.00
CA SER A 207 9.14 18.30 -12.87
C SER A 207 8.95 17.90 -14.33
N ALA A 208 8.54 16.68 -14.62
CA ALA A 208 8.25 16.22 -15.97
C ALA A 208 7.03 16.94 -16.56
N ILE A 209 5.96 17.10 -15.78
CA ILE A 209 4.77 17.85 -16.18
C ILE A 209 5.13 19.30 -16.49
N GLN A 210 5.93 19.95 -15.63
CA GLN A 210 6.36 21.31 -15.84
C GLN A 210 7.19 21.43 -17.13
N ALA A 211 8.14 20.52 -17.36
CA ALA A 211 8.96 20.50 -18.56
C ALA A 211 8.14 20.33 -19.86
N MET A 212 7.04 19.59 -19.81
CA MET A 212 6.09 19.49 -20.93
C MET A 212 5.31 20.79 -21.14
N LEU A 213 4.83 21.41 -20.06
CA LEU A 213 4.09 22.67 -20.13
C LEU A 213 4.95 23.84 -20.66
N ASP A 214 6.22 23.87 -20.26
CA ASP A 214 7.18 24.89 -20.69
C ASP A 214 7.75 24.64 -22.11
N GLY A 215 7.46 23.46 -22.68
CA GLY A 215 8.02 23.03 -23.96
C GLY A 215 9.53 22.75 -23.94
N THR A 216 10.14 22.68 -22.75
CA THR A 216 11.57 22.37 -22.58
C THR A 216 11.88 20.90 -22.80
N GLU A 217 10.92 20.03 -22.51
CA GLU A 217 10.99 18.59 -22.73
C GLU A 217 12.19 17.91 -22.04
N HIS A 218 12.74 18.52 -20.98
CA HIS A 218 13.79 17.94 -20.14
C HIS A 218 13.69 18.44 -18.71
N ILE A 219 14.06 17.58 -17.75
CA ILE A 219 14.06 17.93 -16.32
C ILE A 219 15.40 18.58 -15.97
N THR A 220 15.34 19.77 -15.40
CA THR A 220 16.50 20.50 -14.88
C THR A 220 16.48 20.56 -13.37
N ARG A 221 17.64 20.85 -12.78
CA ARG A 221 17.73 21.05 -11.33
C ARG A 221 16.91 22.25 -10.87
N ASP A 222 16.97 23.36 -11.60
CA ASP A 222 16.20 24.57 -11.29
C ASP A 222 14.69 24.30 -11.36
N GLY A 223 14.25 23.53 -12.37
CA GLY A 223 12.86 23.07 -12.45
C GLY A 223 12.45 22.21 -11.26
N MET A 224 13.32 21.30 -10.82
CA MET A 224 13.07 20.50 -9.61
C MET A 224 13.06 21.34 -8.33
N ASP A 225 13.92 22.36 -8.21
CA ASP A 225 13.96 23.25 -7.05
C ASP A 225 12.66 24.06 -6.89
N GLY A 226 11.96 24.36 -7.99
CA GLY A 226 10.64 25.01 -8.00
C GLY A 226 9.49 24.11 -7.55
N VAL A 227 9.65 22.79 -7.49
CA VAL A 227 8.59 21.87 -7.10
C VAL A 227 8.38 21.88 -5.58
N LEU A 228 7.14 22.06 -5.14
CA LEU A 228 6.78 21.90 -3.74
C LEU A 228 6.81 20.42 -3.36
N ILE A 229 7.58 20.08 -2.33
CA ILE A 229 7.71 18.72 -1.82
C ILE A 229 6.70 18.49 -0.69
N ASP A 230 6.27 17.24 -0.55
CA ASP A 230 5.36 16.83 0.50
C ASP A 230 5.99 16.90 1.91
N TYR A 231 5.13 16.93 2.92
CA TYR A 231 5.54 17.04 4.32
C TYR A 231 6.42 15.87 4.80
N ALA A 232 6.25 14.67 4.22
CA ALA A 232 7.05 13.49 4.58
C ALA A 232 8.54 13.70 4.24
N ALA A 233 8.83 14.31 3.08
CA ALA A 233 10.18 14.66 2.68
C ALA A 233 10.79 15.72 3.61
N HIS A 234 10.02 16.76 3.99
CA HIS A 234 10.49 17.77 4.93
C HIS A 234 10.89 17.18 6.28
N THR A 235 10.06 16.28 6.84
CA THR A 235 10.36 15.63 8.12
C THR A 235 11.53 14.64 8.04
N ALA A 236 11.67 13.93 6.93
CA ALA A 236 12.80 13.02 6.71
C ALA A 236 14.11 13.76 6.55
N ALA A 237 14.13 14.86 5.80
CA ALA A 237 15.32 15.70 5.64
C ALA A 237 15.79 16.34 6.96
N ALA A 238 14.86 16.76 7.83
CA ALA A 238 15.19 17.31 9.15
C ALA A 238 15.85 16.27 10.07
N ARG A 239 15.44 15.00 9.99
CA ARG A 239 16.03 13.89 10.78
C ARG A 239 17.43 13.49 10.34
N THR A 240 17.80 13.74 9.08
CA THR A 240 19.14 13.43 8.55
C THR A 240 20.13 14.57 8.79
N ALA A 241 19.64 15.76 9.17
CA ALA A 241 20.47 16.93 9.47
C ALA A 241 20.80 17.08 10.98
N SER A 242 20.16 16.32 11.84
CA SER A 242 20.42 16.21 13.28
C SER A 242 21.24 14.98 13.62
#